data_d3c2e32f9708996e806cb0630f739feb
#
_entry.id   d3c2e32f9708996e806cb0630f739feb
#
_cell.length_a   1.000
_cell.length_b   1.000
_cell.length_c   1.000
_cell.angle_alpha   90.00
_cell.angle_beta   90.00
_cell.angle_gamma   90.00
#
_symmetry.space_group_name_H-M   'P 1'
#
loop_
_entity.id
_entity.type
_entity.pdbx_description
1 polymer ?
#
loop_
_entity_poly.entity_id
_entity_poly.type
_entity_poly.pdbx_seq_one_letter_code
_entity_poly.pdbx_strand_id
1 'polypeptide(L)'
;MTTLEPITVGTARADGEFWLIVAECFGVEVPTFQGEGPSCGHPALFIRLSRCNLTCAKCDTKHTWDWSRFDPRKESRRQSVAELVAWAASSPVDLVVITGGEPLIQQQRLLPLVHGLLTVGKRVEFETNGTIAPAPELLVDGVRFNVSPKLASFGAVEAKSLVPTSLEAFAASELAAFKFVASTVADLDRIAELAEAHRLAPVWVMPEGTTAEEVIATTRVLADAVAARHWYFTTRLHVLAFADARGR
;
A
#
# COMPACT_ATOMS: atom_id res chain seq x y z
N MET A 1 27.68 17.49 0.12
CA MET A 1 27.11 16.15 0.33
C MET A 1 26.84 15.99 1.81
N THR A 2 25.63 16.30 2.25
CA THR A 2 25.26 16.15 3.67
C THR A 2 24.74 14.71 3.82
N THR A 3 25.56 13.87 4.41
CA THR A 3 25.18 12.51 4.80
C THR A 3 24.01 12.62 5.78
N LEU A 4 22.81 12.23 5.33
CA LEU A 4 21.68 12.04 6.22
C LEU A 4 22.04 10.88 7.16
N GLU A 5 22.18 11.15 8.44
CA GLU A 5 22.35 10.10 9.44
C GLU A 5 21.22 9.07 9.33
N PRO A 6 21.53 7.78 9.42
CA PRO A 6 20.49 6.74 9.46
C PRO A 6 19.65 6.99 10.71
N ILE A 7 18.36 7.34 10.51
CA ILE A 7 17.41 7.42 11.63
C ILE A 7 17.27 6.00 12.15
N THR A 8 17.94 5.71 13.24
CA THR A 8 17.75 4.48 14.01
C THR A 8 16.27 4.31 14.26
N VAL A 9 15.73 3.12 13.96
CA VAL A 9 14.37 2.71 14.29
C VAL A 9 14.31 2.66 15.82
N GLY A 10 14.04 3.82 16.43
CA GLY A 10 14.05 3.98 17.88
C GLY A 10 12.81 3.37 18.50
N THR A 11 13.01 2.63 19.56
CA THR A 11 12.07 2.30 20.62
C THR A 11 11.23 3.51 21.05
N ALA A 12 10.08 3.28 21.72
CA ALA A 12 9.30 4.33 22.36
C ALA A 12 10.19 5.35 23.09
N ARG A 13 9.78 6.62 23.12
CA ARG A 13 10.43 7.61 23.98
C ARG A 13 10.32 7.19 25.44
N ALA A 14 11.07 7.87 26.33
CA ALA A 14 11.02 7.66 27.77
C ALA A 14 9.61 7.85 28.39
N ASP A 15 8.67 8.48 27.64
CA ASP A 15 7.26 8.66 27.98
C ASP A 15 6.34 7.53 27.47
N GLY A 16 6.89 6.51 26.77
CA GLY A 16 6.13 5.39 26.22
C GLY A 16 5.37 5.69 24.93
N GLU A 17 5.49 6.89 24.36
CA GLU A 17 4.76 7.30 23.17
C GLU A 17 5.41 6.79 21.89
N PHE A 18 4.59 6.21 20.98
CA PHE A 18 5.03 5.76 19.66
C PHE A 18 4.72 6.82 18.60
N TRP A 19 5.65 7.02 17.68
CA TRP A 19 5.55 8.01 16.60
C TRP A 19 5.80 7.36 15.26
N LEU A 20 5.01 7.75 14.26
CA LEU A 20 5.17 7.35 12.87
C LEU A 20 5.63 8.54 12.03
N ILE A 21 6.36 8.25 10.95
CA ILE A 21 6.69 9.23 9.93
C ILE A 21 5.59 9.18 8.88
N VAL A 22 4.73 10.18 8.89
CA VAL A 22 3.53 10.27 8.08
C VAL A 22 3.74 11.29 6.96
N ALA A 23 3.36 10.94 5.73
CA ALA A 23 3.29 11.87 4.62
C ALA A 23 1.93 12.57 4.59
N GLU A 24 0.84 11.81 4.68
CA GLU A 24 -0.53 12.35 4.58
C GLU A 24 -1.51 11.57 5.43
N CYS A 25 -2.55 12.27 5.92
CA CYS A 25 -3.79 11.66 6.40
C CYS A 25 -4.95 12.34 5.66
N PHE A 26 -5.89 11.57 5.11
CA PHE A 26 -7.04 12.09 4.38
C PHE A 26 -8.23 11.14 4.46
N GLY A 27 -9.43 11.65 4.14
CA GLY A 27 -10.69 10.91 4.19
C GLY A 27 -11.65 11.40 5.31
N VAL A 28 -11.19 12.18 6.29
CA VAL A 28 -12.04 12.77 7.34
C VAL A 28 -12.65 14.08 6.86
N GLU A 29 -11.82 15.07 6.55
CA GLU A 29 -12.28 16.40 6.13
C GLU A 29 -12.87 16.38 4.72
N VAL A 30 -12.24 15.62 3.84
CA VAL A 30 -12.70 15.41 2.45
C VAL A 30 -12.94 13.92 2.28
N PRO A 31 -14.21 13.46 2.27
CA PRO A 31 -14.55 12.04 2.11
C PRO A 31 -13.99 11.45 0.84
N THR A 32 -13.49 10.22 0.95
CA THR A 32 -12.96 9.44 -0.16
C THR A 32 -13.29 7.95 0.00
N PHE A 33 -12.82 7.14 -0.92
CA PHE A 33 -13.00 5.69 -0.93
C PHE A 33 -11.69 4.99 -1.30
N GLN A 34 -11.57 3.71 -0.95
CA GLN A 34 -10.51 2.86 -1.49
C GLN A 34 -10.69 2.75 -3.01
N GLY A 35 -9.67 3.14 -3.77
CA GLY A 35 -9.72 3.16 -5.23
C GLY A 35 -9.27 1.87 -5.90
N GLU A 36 -8.75 0.90 -5.15
CA GLU A 36 -8.04 -0.26 -5.68
C GLU A 36 -8.29 -1.52 -4.86
N GLY A 37 -8.01 -2.68 -5.47
CA GLY A 37 -8.02 -3.96 -4.78
C GLY A 37 -9.39 -4.45 -4.30
N PRO A 38 -9.42 -5.39 -3.35
CA PRO A 38 -10.64 -6.02 -2.85
C PRO A 38 -11.66 -5.06 -2.25
N SER A 39 -11.19 -3.97 -1.64
CA SER A 39 -12.05 -2.95 -1.01
C SER A 39 -12.39 -1.78 -1.92
N CYS A 40 -12.14 -1.90 -3.24
CA CYS A 40 -12.43 -0.83 -4.20
C CYS A 40 -13.89 -0.36 -4.09
N GLY A 41 -14.08 0.96 -3.94
CA GLY A 41 -15.39 1.60 -3.76
C GLY A 41 -15.87 1.73 -2.31
N HIS A 42 -15.22 1.09 -1.34
CA HIS A 42 -15.56 1.27 0.07
C HIS A 42 -15.11 2.64 0.59
N PRO A 43 -15.95 3.39 1.33
CA PRO A 43 -15.50 4.57 2.04
C PRO A 43 -14.28 4.25 2.89
N ALA A 44 -13.26 5.09 2.84
CA ALA A 44 -12.00 4.80 3.52
C ALA A 44 -11.31 6.06 4.06
N LEU A 45 -10.56 5.86 5.14
CA LEU A 45 -9.59 6.81 5.67
C LEU A 45 -8.19 6.33 5.28
N PHE A 46 -7.30 7.25 4.97
CA PHE A 46 -5.94 6.91 4.57
C PHE A 46 -4.90 7.50 5.51
N ILE A 47 -3.98 6.65 5.96
CA ILE A 47 -2.74 7.04 6.64
C ILE A 47 -1.59 6.65 5.72
N ARG A 48 -1.07 7.64 4.99
CA ARG A 48 0.06 7.45 4.09
C ARG A 48 1.37 7.71 4.82
N LEU A 49 2.16 6.66 5.00
CA LEU A 49 3.46 6.76 5.64
C LEU A 49 4.54 7.22 4.65
N SER A 50 5.56 7.85 5.18
CA SER A 50 6.72 8.30 4.43
C SER A 50 7.79 7.20 4.39
N ARG A 51 8.60 7.20 3.34
CA ARG A 51 9.73 6.32 3.01
C ARG A 51 9.32 5.06 2.28
N CYS A 52 10.19 4.63 1.37
CA CYS A 52 10.10 3.38 0.65
C CYS A 52 11.49 2.74 0.55
N ASN A 53 11.55 1.42 0.50
CA ASN A 53 12.77 0.66 0.24
C ASN A 53 12.95 0.34 -1.25
N LEU A 54 11.99 0.74 -2.10
CA LEU A 54 12.06 0.64 -3.57
C LEU A 54 12.10 2.04 -4.20
N THR A 55 12.57 2.09 -5.47
CA THR A 55 12.71 3.32 -6.27
C THR A 55 12.09 3.11 -7.66
N CYS A 56 10.83 2.66 -7.70
CA CYS A 56 10.14 2.32 -8.96
C CYS A 56 9.99 3.55 -9.85
N ALA A 57 10.32 3.43 -11.13
CA ALA A 57 10.25 4.52 -12.08
C ALA A 57 8.83 5.06 -12.28
N LYS A 58 7.83 4.16 -12.30
CA LYS A 58 6.40 4.47 -12.49
C LYS A 58 5.63 4.71 -11.18
N CYS A 59 6.34 4.94 -10.04
CA CYS A 59 5.69 5.25 -8.76
C CYS A 59 4.92 6.58 -8.85
N ASP A 60 3.66 6.58 -8.42
CA ASP A 60 2.76 7.74 -8.35
C ASP A 60 2.94 8.57 -7.07
N THR A 61 3.52 7.99 -6.02
CA THR A 61 3.73 8.63 -4.72
C THR A 61 5.20 8.94 -4.43
N LYS A 62 5.95 9.41 -5.43
CA LYS A 62 7.39 9.72 -5.31
C LYS A 62 7.72 10.70 -4.18
N HIS A 63 6.78 11.57 -3.81
CA HIS A 63 6.92 12.49 -2.70
C HIS A 63 7.13 11.80 -1.34
N THR A 64 6.87 10.48 -1.25
CA THR A 64 7.10 9.71 -0.02
C THR A 64 8.54 9.22 0.14
N TRP A 65 9.38 9.23 -0.93
CA TRP A 65 10.70 8.61 -0.89
C TRP A 65 11.78 9.28 -1.78
N ASP A 66 11.41 9.99 -2.85
CA ASP A 66 12.38 10.56 -3.82
C ASP A 66 12.89 11.92 -3.33
N TRP A 67 13.82 11.88 -2.39
CA TRP A 67 14.40 13.07 -1.79
C TRP A 67 15.37 13.83 -2.70
N SER A 68 15.59 13.37 -3.92
CA SER A 68 16.28 14.14 -4.95
C SER A 68 15.38 15.21 -5.58
N ARG A 69 14.05 15.01 -5.51
CA ARG A 69 13.03 15.87 -6.13
C ARG A 69 12.11 16.54 -5.12
N PHE A 70 11.98 15.97 -3.92
CA PHE A 70 11.07 16.43 -2.87
C PHE A 70 11.83 16.72 -1.57
N ASP A 71 11.43 17.76 -0.85
CA ASP A 71 12.00 18.07 0.47
C ASP A 71 11.32 17.24 1.56
N PRO A 72 12.03 16.30 2.22
CA PRO A 72 11.43 15.44 3.25
C PRO A 72 10.85 16.22 4.43
N ARG A 73 11.29 17.45 4.69
CA ARG A 73 10.75 18.29 5.77
C ARG A 73 9.38 18.87 5.43
N LYS A 74 9.05 18.98 4.13
CA LYS A 74 7.74 19.43 3.64
C LYS A 74 6.77 18.27 3.44
N GLU A 75 7.31 17.12 3.01
CA GLU A 75 6.52 15.95 2.64
C GLU A 75 6.31 14.95 3.78
N SER A 76 6.93 15.17 4.95
CA SER A 76 6.77 14.24 6.07
C SER A 76 6.75 14.94 7.41
N ARG A 77 5.94 14.40 8.31
CA ARG A 77 5.87 14.87 9.70
C ARG A 77 5.81 13.68 10.67
N ARG A 78 6.23 13.91 11.90
CA ARG A 78 6.00 12.95 12.98
C ARG A 78 4.58 13.14 13.49
N GLN A 79 3.85 12.03 13.62
CA GLN A 79 2.55 12.00 14.29
C GLN A 79 2.53 10.87 15.32
N SER A 80 1.98 11.14 16.48
CA SER A 80 1.84 10.12 17.51
C SER A 80 0.74 9.12 17.15
N VAL A 81 0.87 7.92 17.66
CA VAL A 81 -0.16 6.89 17.51
C VAL A 81 -1.49 7.37 18.09
N ALA A 82 -1.46 8.05 19.25
CA ALA A 82 -2.67 8.57 19.89
C ALA A 82 -3.41 9.58 19.00
N GLU A 83 -2.67 10.53 18.35
CA GLU A 83 -3.26 11.49 17.42
C GLU A 83 -3.89 10.79 16.21
N LEU A 84 -3.23 9.77 15.63
CA LEU A 84 -3.74 9.03 14.47
C LEU A 84 -5.00 8.22 14.81
N VAL A 85 -5.04 7.57 15.98
CA VAL A 85 -6.23 6.85 16.46
C VAL A 85 -7.38 7.81 16.70
N ALA A 86 -7.13 8.95 17.38
CA ALA A 86 -8.15 9.96 17.65
C ALA A 86 -8.71 10.56 16.34
N TRP A 87 -7.82 10.85 15.37
CA TRP A 87 -8.21 11.31 14.04
C TRP A 87 -9.12 10.29 13.33
N ALA A 88 -8.76 9.01 13.31
CA ALA A 88 -9.59 7.98 12.68
C ALA A 88 -10.92 7.79 13.43
N ALA A 89 -10.92 7.85 14.75
CA ALA A 89 -12.12 7.70 15.59
C ALA A 89 -13.12 8.85 15.40
N SER A 90 -12.68 10.04 14.93
CA SER A 90 -13.56 11.19 14.67
C SER A 90 -14.48 10.99 13.46
N SER A 91 -14.22 9.97 12.63
CA SER A 91 -15.01 9.64 11.43
C SER A 91 -15.87 8.39 11.65
N PRO A 92 -17.09 8.31 11.09
CA PRO A 92 -17.91 7.10 11.10
C PRO A 92 -17.40 6.02 10.13
N VAL A 93 -16.45 6.34 9.23
CA VAL A 93 -15.87 5.39 8.27
C VAL A 93 -15.10 4.32 9.02
N ASP A 94 -15.38 3.04 8.72
CA ASP A 94 -14.82 1.90 9.43
C ASP A 94 -13.47 1.41 8.85
N LEU A 95 -13.20 1.64 7.56
CA LEU A 95 -11.98 1.21 6.90
C LEU A 95 -10.87 2.25 7.02
N VAL A 96 -9.74 1.85 7.57
CA VAL A 96 -8.49 2.63 7.56
C VAL A 96 -7.46 1.93 6.69
N VAL A 97 -7.04 2.57 5.61
CA VAL A 97 -5.98 2.10 4.72
C VAL A 97 -4.65 2.68 5.16
N ILE A 98 -3.73 1.83 5.58
CA ILE A 98 -2.36 2.18 5.91
C ILE A 98 -1.50 1.91 4.67
N THR A 99 -1.04 2.96 4.04
CA THR A 99 -0.29 2.93 2.78
C THR A 99 0.98 3.79 2.91
N GLY A 100 1.60 4.16 1.82
CA GLY A 100 2.71 5.11 1.82
C GLY A 100 3.68 4.90 0.70
N GLY A 101 4.97 5.03 1.01
CA GLY A 101 6.02 4.40 0.24
C GLY A 101 5.97 2.88 0.49
N GLU A 102 6.54 2.44 1.63
CA GLU A 102 6.37 1.09 2.15
C GLU A 102 6.07 1.14 3.65
N PRO A 103 4.81 0.86 4.07
CA PRO A 103 4.43 1.02 5.47
C PRO A 103 5.18 0.05 6.41
N LEU A 104 5.51 -1.15 5.96
CA LEU A 104 6.13 -2.16 6.81
C LEU A 104 7.59 -1.86 7.19
N ILE A 105 8.22 -0.83 6.60
CA ILE A 105 9.48 -0.28 7.14
C ILE A 105 9.29 0.19 8.60
N GLN A 106 8.09 0.65 8.95
CA GLN A 106 7.75 1.15 10.28
C GLN A 106 6.94 0.14 11.10
N GLN A 107 6.90 -1.15 10.73
CA GLN A 107 5.95 -2.12 11.27
C GLN A 107 5.97 -2.26 12.80
N GLN A 108 7.12 -2.16 13.46
CA GLN A 108 7.20 -2.21 14.92
C GLN A 108 6.45 -1.06 15.62
N ARG A 109 6.35 0.09 14.95
CA ARG A 109 5.62 1.26 15.42
C ARG A 109 4.16 1.24 14.98
N LEU A 110 3.83 0.42 13.99
CA LEU A 110 2.46 0.21 13.52
C LEU A 110 1.66 -0.69 14.47
N LEU A 111 2.31 -1.57 15.26
CA LEU A 111 1.61 -2.47 16.17
C LEU A 111 0.67 -1.73 17.11
N PRO A 112 1.10 -0.70 17.88
CA PRO A 112 0.20 0.05 18.74
C PRO A 112 -0.86 0.87 17.95
N LEU A 113 -0.56 1.34 16.74
CA LEU A 113 -1.55 2.01 15.89
C LEU A 113 -2.67 1.04 15.49
N VAL A 114 -2.30 -0.13 14.96
CA VAL A 114 -3.27 -1.16 14.55
C VAL A 114 -4.14 -1.58 15.73
N HIS A 115 -3.53 -1.86 16.89
CA HIS A 115 -4.29 -2.18 18.10
C HIS A 115 -5.27 -1.06 18.48
N GLY A 116 -4.82 0.19 18.49
CA GLY A 116 -5.68 1.34 18.79
C GLY A 116 -6.84 1.50 17.81
N LEU A 117 -6.58 1.34 16.49
CA LEU A 117 -7.61 1.41 15.45
C LEU A 117 -8.66 0.30 15.62
N LEU A 118 -8.24 -0.94 15.82
CA LEU A 118 -9.14 -2.06 16.07
C LEU A 118 -9.98 -1.84 17.33
N THR A 119 -9.38 -1.31 18.41
CA THR A 119 -10.07 -1.01 19.67
C THR A 119 -11.20 0.02 19.50
N VAL A 120 -11.03 0.99 18.60
CA VAL A 120 -12.07 1.98 18.28
C VAL A 120 -13.01 1.53 17.14
N GLY A 121 -13.02 0.23 16.82
CA GLY A 121 -13.94 -0.39 15.87
C GLY A 121 -13.60 -0.17 14.40
N LYS A 122 -12.35 0.20 14.08
CA LYS A 122 -11.89 0.29 12.69
C LYS A 122 -11.38 -1.05 12.17
N ARG A 123 -11.53 -1.30 10.88
CA ARG A 123 -10.82 -2.33 10.13
C ARG A 123 -9.57 -1.71 9.50
N VAL A 124 -8.51 -2.48 9.39
CA VAL A 124 -7.25 -2.00 8.85
C VAL A 124 -6.90 -2.77 7.57
N GLU A 125 -6.57 -2.03 6.50
CA GLU A 125 -6.06 -2.57 5.25
C GLU A 125 -4.66 -1.99 5.00
N PHE A 126 -3.68 -2.86 4.80
CA PHE A 126 -2.34 -2.45 4.41
C PHE A 126 -2.18 -2.50 2.89
N GLU A 127 -1.61 -1.45 2.31
CA GLU A 127 -1.05 -1.49 0.96
C GLU A 127 0.46 -1.57 1.08
N THR A 128 1.04 -2.73 0.74
CA THR A 128 2.48 -3.00 0.82
C THR A 128 3.04 -3.49 -0.51
N ASN A 129 4.31 -3.22 -0.76
CA ASN A 129 5.01 -3.75 -1.93
C ASN A 129 5.42 -5.24 -1.77
N GLY A 130 5.22 -5.82 -0.60
CA GLY A 130 5.46 -7.24 -0.33
C GLY A 130 6.92 -7.63 -0.11
N THR A 131 7.83 -6.68 0.02
CA THR A 131 9.27 -6.97 0.23
C THR A 131 9.63 -7.24 1.69
N ILE A 132 8.77 -6.89 2.63
CA ILE A 132 8.96 -7.06 4.07
C ILE A 132 7.84 -7.95 4.58
N ALA A 133 8.20 -9.09 5.16
CA ALA A 133 7.22 -9.99 5.75
C ALA A 133 6.46 -9.32 6.91
N PRO A 134 5.15 -9.59 7.05
CA PRO A 134 4.37 -9.03 8.14
C PRO A 134 4.85 -9.60 9.49
N ALA A 135 4.93 -8.74 10.51
CA ALA A 135 5.15 -9.21 11.87
C ALA A 135 3.94 -10.06 12.31
N PRO A 136 4.16 -11.18 13.03
CA PRO A 136 3.07 -12.05 13.48
C PRO A 136 1.95 -11.30 14.22
N GLU A 137 2.29 -10.25 14.96
CA GLU A 137 1.37 -9.43 15.74
C GLU A 137 0.44 -8.57 14.86
N LEU A 138 0.73 -8.42 13.57
CA LEU A 138 -0.16 -7.79 12.59
C LEU A 138 -1.13 -8.79 11.96
N LEU A 139 -0.93 -10.09 12.14
CA LEU A 139 -1.77 -11.15 11.57
C LEU A 139 -2.95 -11.44 12.50
N VAL A 140 -3.87 -10.49 12.60
CA VAL A 140 -5.03 -10.54 13.50
C VAL A 140 -6.32 -10.24 12.76
N ASP A 141 -7.45 -10.63 13.35
CA ASP A 141 -8.77 -10.30 12.83
C ASP A 141 -8.97 -8.78 12.69
N GLY A 142 -9.61 -8.37 11.61
CA GLY A 142 -9.81 -6.96 11.28
C GLY A 142 -8.65 -6.34 10.50
N VAL A 143 -7.55 -7.07 10.27
CA VAL A 143 -6.43 -6.65 9.42
C VAL A 143 -6.44 -7.42 8.09
N ARG A 144 -6.15 -6.74 6.98
CA ARG A 144 -5.96 -7.32 5.65
C ARG A 144 -4.77 -6.68 4.95
N PHE A 145 -4.18 -7.40 3.99
CA PHE A 145 -3.02 -6.93 3.24
C PHE A 145 -3.32 -6.96 1.74
N ASN A 146 -3.23 -5.81 1.09
CA ASN A 146 -3.14 -5.68 -0.37
C ASN A 146 -1.65 -5.68 -0.72
N VAL A 147 -1.12 -6.85 -1.01
CA VAL A 147 0.29 -7.03 -1.37
C VAL A 147 0.45 -6.74 -2.85
N SER A 148 1.27 -5.76 -3.21
CA SER A 148 1.47 -5.31 -4.58
C SER A 148 2.93 -5.46 -5.03
N PRO A 149 3.37 -6.70 -5.38
CA PRO A 149 4.72 -6.94 -5.85
C PRO A 149 4.99 -6.14 -7.12
N LYS A 150 6.17 -5.53 -7.23
CA LYS A 150 6.51 -4.64 -8.34
C LYS A 150 7.32 -5.39 -9.39
N LEU A 151 6.72 -5.55 -10.58
CA LEU A 151 7.35 -6.17 -11.75
C LEU A 151 8.39 -5.24 -12.40
N ALA A 152 9.26 -5.79 -13.23
CA ALA A 152 10.22 -5.01 -14.02
C ALA A 152 9.50 -3.99 -14.94
N SER A 153 8.34 -4.34 -15.49
CA SER A 153 7.51 -3.45 -16.31
C SER A 153 7.02 -2.20 -15.58
N PHE A 154 6.92 -2.25 -14.24
CA PHE A 154 6.63 -1.09 -13.39
C PHE A 154 7.89 -0.23 -13.11
N GLY A 155 9.03 -0.60 -13.67
CA GLY A 155 10.30 0.09 -13.47
C GLY A 155 10.97 -0.24 -12.14
N ALA A 156 10.68 -1.41 -11.57
CA ALA A 156 11.35 -1.95 -10.40
C ALA A 156 12.51 -2.87 -10.79
N VAL A 157 13.48 -3.03 -9.91
CA VAL A 157 14.51 -4.07 -10.01
C VAL A 157 13.97 -5.32 -9.31
N GLU A 158 13.55 -6.33 -10.09
CA GLU A 158 12.87 -7.52 -9.55
C GLU A 158 13.64 -8.22 -8.44
N ALA A 159 14.96 -8.31 -8.52
CA ALA A 159 15.80 -8.88 -7.46
C ALA A 159 15.66 -8.15 -6.10
N LYS A 160 15.12 -6.93 -6.08
CA LYS A 160 14.85 -6.16 -4.87
C LYS A 160 13.36 -6.11 -4.52
N SER A 161 12.48 -6.20 -5.52
CA SER A 161 11.04 -6.05 -5.34
C SER A 161 10.30 -7.38 -5.17
N LEU A 162 10.89 -8.48 -5.60
CA LEU A 162 10.33 -9.82 -5.45
C LEU A 162 11.16 -10.58 -4.40
N VAL A 163 10.67 -10.62 -3.16
CA VAL A 163 11.31 -11.31 -2.03
C VAL A 163 10.50 -12.57 -1.72
N PRO A 164 10.94 -13.76 -2.18
CA PRO A 164 10.17 -14.99 -2.07
C PRO A 164 9.66 -15.29 -0.67
N THR A 165 10.55 -15.25 0.31
CA THR A 165 10.21 -15.56 1.72
C THR A 165 9.16 -14.61 2.31
N SER A 166 9.15 -13.35 1.89
CA SER A 166 8.13 -12.38 2.30
C SER A 166 6.79 -12.66 1.63
N LEU A 167 6.79 -12.90 0.31
CA LEU A 167 5.57 -13.23 -0.44
C LEU A 167 4.92 -14.51 0.08
N GLU A 168 5.72 -15.53 0.37
CA GLU A 168 5.26 -16.79 0.96
C GLU A 168 4.68 -16.61 2.38
N ALA A 169 5.25 -15.71 3.18
CA ALA A 169 4.72 -15.38 4.50
C ALA A 169 3.34 -14.71 4.40
N PHE A 170 3.13 -13.80 3.44
CA PHE A 170 1.82 -13.24 3.16
C PHE A 170 0.83 -14.29 2.66
N ALA A 171 1.24 -15.17 1.74
CA ALA A 171 0.38 -16.24 1.24
C ALA A 171 -0.07 -17.20 2.36
N ALA A 172 0.86 -17.56 3.25
CA ALA A 172 0.57 -18.43 4.39
C ALA A 172 -0.35 -17.79 5.45
N SER A 173 -0.43 -16.46 5.49
CA SER A 173 -1.28 -15.76 6.48
C SER A 173 -2.79 -15.86 6.20
N GLU A 174 -3.19 -16.17 4.97
CA GLU A 174 -4.58 -16.13 4.47
C GLU A 174 -5.29 -14.76 4.64
N LEU A 175 -4.53 -13.72 5.01
CA LEU A 175 -5.01 -12.34 5.19
C LEU A 175 -4.64 -11.43 4.03
N ALA A 176 -3.95 -11.96 3.01
CA ALA A 176 -3.42 -11.20 1.89
C ALA A 176 -4.21 -11.42 0.59
N ALA A 177 -4.30 -10.36 -0.21
CA ALA A 177 -4.63 -10.40 -1.63
C ALA A 177 -3.43 -9.85 -2.41
N PHE A 178 -3.08 -10.50 -3.53
CA PHE A 178 -1.91 -10.14 -4.33
C PHE A 178 -2.35 -9.31 -5.53
N LYS A 179 -2.15 -7.99 -5.46
CA LYS A 179 -2.55 -7.00 -6.45
C LYS A 179 -1.38 -6.60 -7.34
N PHE A 180 -1.40 -7.00 -8.59
CA PHE A 180 -0.36 -6.67 -9.57
C PHE A 180 -0.81 -5.55 -10.50
N VAL A 181 0.04 -4.56 -10.70
CA VAL A 181 -0.12 -3.56 -11.75
C VAL A 181 0.39 -4.16 -13.05
N ALA A 182 -0.43 -4.15 -14.10
CA ALA A 182 -0.10 -4.71 -15.40
C ALA A 182 -0.50 -3.75 -16.53
N SER A 183 0.30 -3.75 -17.60
CA SER A 183 0.08 -2.97 -18.83
C SER A 183 -0.16 -3.85 -20.03
N THR A 184 0.38 -5.07 -20.03
CA THR A 184 0.41 -5.98 -21.18
C THR A 184 0.04 -7.40 -20.79
N VAL A 185 -0.31 -8.23 -21.78
CA VAL A 185 -0.54 -9.67 -21.57
C VAL A 185 0.74 -10.38 -21.08
N ALA A 186 1.91 -9.93 -21.52
CA ALA A 186 3.19 -10.48 -21.04
C ALA A 186 3.40 -10.27 -19.54
N ASP A 187 2.87 -9.16 -18.97
CA ASP A 187 2.87 -8.98 -17.52
C ASP A 187 2.04 -10.07 -16.82
N LEU A 188 0.90 -10.47 -17.44
CA LEU A 188 0.05 -11.52 -16.87
C LEU A 188 0.74 -12.89 -16.88
N ASP A 189 1.56 -13.18 -17.88
CA ASP A 189 2.34 -14.40 -17.92
C ASP A 189 3.38 -14.41 -16.79
N ARG A 190 4.04 -13.28 -16.57
CA ARG A 190 4.97 -13.12 -15.45
C ARG A 190 4.28 -13.24 -14.08
N ILE A 191 3.07 -12.69 -13.94
CA ILE A 191 2.25 -12.85 -12.74
C ILE A 191 1.89 -14.33 -12.51
N ALA A 192 1.56 -15.07 -13.57
CA ALA A 192 1.24 -16.50 -13.47
C ALA A 192 2.44 -17.31 -12.92
N GLU A 193 3.64 -17.07 -13.46
CA GLU A 193 4.87 -17.69 -12.97
C GLU A 193 5.09 -17.44 -11.46
N LEU A 194 4.92 -16.19 -11.02
CA LEU A 194 5.09 -15.82 -9.63
C LEU A 194 4.00 -16.42 -8.73
N ALA A 195 2.75 -16.38 -9.19
CA ALA A 195 1.62 -16.94 -8.45
C ALA A 195 1.76 -18.45 -8.25
N GLU A 196 2.21 -19.18 -9.26
CA GLU A 196 2.49 -20.61 -9.17
C GLU A 196 3.69 -20.89 -8.25
N ALA A 197 4.82 -20.20 -8.48
CA ALA A 197 6.06 -20.44 -7.74
C ALA A 197 5.93 -20.19 -6.24
N HIS A 198 5.14 -19.20 -5.83
CA HIS A 198 5.02 -18.75 -4.43
C HIS A 198 3.61 -18.94 -3.86
N ARG A 199 2.71 -19.64 -4.58
CA ARG A 199 1.32 -19.92 -4.16
C ARG A 199 0.53 -18.65 -3.81
N LEU A 200 0.69 -17.60 -4.62
CA LEU A 200 0.04 -16.32 -4.37
C LEU A 200 -1.45 -16.38 -4.76
N ALA A 201 -2.33 -16.31 -3.80
CA ALA A 201 -3.77 -16.29 -4.01
C ALA A 201 -4.47 -15.50 -2.90
N PRO A 202 -5.59 -14.80 -3.21
CA PRO A 202 -6.13 -14.54 -4.55
C PRO A 202 -5.28 -13.52 -5.34
N VAL A 203 -5.22 -13.68 -6.67
CA VAL A 203 -4.57 -12.74 -7.59
C VAL A 203 -5.56 -11.70 -8.06
N TRP A 204 -5.18 -10.44 -7.93
CA TRP A 204 -5.88 -9.27 -8.44
C TRP A 204 -5.01 -8.56 -9.48
N VAL A 205 -5.58 -8.23 -10.63
CA VAL A 205 -4.91 -7.45 -11.66
C VAL A 205 -5.49 -6.04 -11.69
N MET A 206 -4.62 -5.06 -11.68
CA MET A 206 -4.95 -3.65 -11.79
C MET A 206 -4.32 -3.07 -13.06
N PRO A 207 -5.11 -2.42 -13.94
CA PRO A 207 -4.57 -1.79 -15.14
C PRO A 207 -3.67 -0.60 -14.76
N GLU A 208 -2.51 -0.51 -15.38
CA GLU A 208 -1.65 0.69 -15.29
C GLU A 208 -2.33 1.87 -15.99
N GLY A 209 -2.13 3.07 -15.46
CA GLY A 209 -2.57 4.33 -16.04
C GLY A 209 -2.66 5.41 -14.97
N THR A 210 -2.36 6.65 -15.36
CA THR A 210 -2.44 7.86 -14.52
C THR A 210 -3.57 8.79 -14.96
N THR A 211 -4.20 8.48 -16.09
CA THR A 211 -5.41 9.14 -16.58
C THR A 211 -6.55 8.15 -16.77
N ALA A 212 -7.78 8.62 -16.83
CA ALA A 212 -8.95 7.78 -17.08
C ALA A 212 -8.84 7.04 -18.43
N GLU A 213 -8.35 7.72 -19.46
CA GLU A 213 -8.17 7.18 -20.80
C GLU A 213 -7.15 6.03 -20.80
N GLU A 214 -6.01 6.20 -20.11
CA GLU A 214 -4.99 5.15 -19.98
C GLU A 214 -5.52 3.94 -19.22
N VAL A 215 -6.20 4.16 -18.08
CA VAL A 215 -6.80 3.08 -17.28
C VAL A 215 -7.81 2.29 -18.11
N ILE A 216 -8.70 2.98 -18.87
CA ILE A 216 -9.69 2.34 -19.71
C ILE A 216 -9.03 1.56 -20.87
N ALA A 217 -8.02 2.16 -21.51
CA ALA A 217 -7.31 1.51 -22.61
C ALA A 217 -6.60 0.23 -22.14
N THR A 218 -5.86 0.31 -21.03
CA THR A 218 -5.17 -0.85 -20.44
C THR A 218 -6.17 -1.91 -19.94
N THR A 219 -7.30 -1.50 -19.37
CA THR A 219 -8.39 -2.43 -18.98
C THR A 219 -8.82 -3.28 -20.18
N ARG A 220 -9.07 -2.65 -21.34
CA ARG A 220 -9.51 -3.36 -22.55
C ARG A 220 -8.45 -4.34 -23.09
N VAL A 221 -7.17 -4.02 -22.94
CA VAL A 221 -6.08 -4.91 -23.33
C VAL A 221 -6.01 -6.16 -22.44
N LEU A 222 -6.31 -6.04 -21.17
CA LEU A 222 -6.08 -7.10 -20.17
C LEU A 222 -7.32 -7.94 -19.87
N ALA A 223 -8.52 -7.41 -20.08
CA ALA A 223 -9.76 -7.98 -19.55
C ALA A 223 -9.99 -9.45 -19.88
N ASP A 224 -9.92 -9.81 -21.17
CA ASP A 224 -10.17 -11.20 -21.62
C ASP A 224 -9.12 -12.16 -21.05
N ALA A 225 -7.84 -11.73 -21.04
CA ALA A 225 -6.76 -12.56 -20.56
C ALA A 225 -6.78 -12.77 -19.04
N VAL A 226 -7.26 -11.79 -18.28
CA VAL A 226 -7.45 -11.91 -16.81
C VAL A 226 -8.64 -12.82 -16.53
N ALA A 227 -9.77 -12.66 -17.26
CA ALA A 227 -10.94 -13.50 -17.12
C ALA A 227 -10.64 -14.97 -17.43
N ALA A 228 -9.85 -15.23 -18.50
CA ALA A 228 -9.43 -16.58 -18.87
C ALA A 228 -8.54 -17.26 -17.82
N ARG A 229 -7.87 -16.50 -16.97
CA ARG A 229 -7.05 -17.01 -15.84
C ARG A 229 -7.84 -17.16 -14.54
N HIS A 230 -9.14 -16.81 -14.54
CA HIS A 230 -10.00 -16.80 -13.34
C HIS A 230 -9.45 -15.92 -12.22
N TRP A 231 -8.76 -14.82 -12.58
CA TRP A 231 -8.24 -13.85 -11.62
C TRP A 231 -9.24 -12.72 -11.41
N TYR A 232 -9.11 -12.05 -10.28
CA TYR A 232 -9.89 -10.86 -9.98
C TYR A 232 -9.34 -9.66 -10.75
N PHE A 233 -10.24 -8.77 -11.14
CA PHE A 233 -9.89 -7.52 -11.80
C PHE A 233 -10.32 -6.34 -10.93
N THR A 234 -9.45 -5.38 -10.73
CA THR A 234 -9.76 -4.12 -10.07
C THR A 234 -9.45 -2.96 -11.01
N THR A 235 -9.91 -1.76 -10.65
CA THR A 235 -9.58 -0.54 -11.39
C THR A 235 -8.76 0.40 -10.51
N ARG A 236 -8.43 1.57 -11.03
CA ARG A 236 -7.95 2.74 -10.29
C ARG A 236 -9.12 3.73 -10.18
N LEU A 237 -10.11 3.41 -9.34
CA LEU A 237 -11.34 4.17 -9.23
C LEU A 237 -11.11 5.64 -8.85
N HIS A 238 -10.10 5.92 -8.00
CA HIS A 238 -9.71 7.28 -7.65
C HIS A 238 -9.20 8.08 -8.86
N VAL A 239 -8.48 7.44 -9.81
CA VAL A 239 -8.06 8.09 -11.07
C VAL A 239 -9.27 8.42 -11.93
N LEU A 240 -10.22 7.47 -12.05
CA LEU A 240 -11.45 7.69 -12.82
C LEU A 240 -12.33 8.80 -12.22
N ALA A 241 -12.40 8.88 -10.89
CA ALA A 241 -13.26 9.82 -10.18
C ALA A 241 -12.62 11.20 -9.95
N PHE A 242 -11.31 11.23 -9.66
CA PHE A 242 -10.63 12.43 -9.16
C PHE A 242 -9.39 12.81 -9.95
N ALA A 243 -9.14 12.19 -11.12
CA ALA A 243 -8.00 12.45 -11.99
C ALA A 243 -6.64 12.38 -11.26
N ASP A 244 -6.47 11.36 -10.40
CA ASP A 244 -5.25 11.13 -9.59
C ASP A 244 -4.88 12.32 -8.67
N ALA A 245 -5.87 13.07 -8.21
CA ALA A 245 -5.66 14.19 -7.32
C ALA A 245 -5.13 13.70 -5.96
N ARG A 246 -4.09 14.37 -5.46
CA ARG A 246 -3.46 14.06 -4.17
C ARG A 246 -4.46 14.26 -3.01
N GLY A 247 -4.53 13.27 -2.09
CA GLY A 247 -5.41 13.33 -0.92
C GLY A 247 -6.89 13.02 -1.22
N ARG A 248 -7.12 12.27 -2.31
CA ARG A 248 -8.46 11.85 -2.74
C ARG A 248 -8.54 10.35 -2.90
#